data_46874c3fa5818e8feca3ed45df418800
#
_entry.id   46874c3fa5818e8feca3ed45df418800
#
_cell.length_a   1.000
_cell.length_b   1.000
_cell.length_c   1.000
_cell.angle_alpha   90.00
_cell.angle_beta   90.00
_cell.angle_gamma   90.00
#
_symmetry.space_group_name_H-M   'P 1'
#
loop_
_entity.id
_entity.type
_entity.pdbx_description
1 polymer ?
#
loop_
_entity_poly.entity_id
_entity_poly.type
_entity_poly.pdbx_seq_one_letter_code
_entity_poly.pdbx_strand_id
1 'polypeptide(L)'
;MDFKMIIGEKIWEIRKNKKLTQKQFGNLLGTNQQAIVRWEKGKSLPNIKTLKKIEELNGSPVTEISDYLKVGEKIKHIRLERSMTLEQFGNLFNAKKQVVSNWEIGKKFPNTNNLKKIANSVGMSVIELLATNLPDTNPLEEYSTNELIEELKKRVLKKDDL
;
A
#
# COMPACT_ATOMS: atom_id res chain seq x y z
N MET A 1 -16.44 -4.37 -4.91
CA MET A 1 -16.25 -2.94 -5.26
C MET A 1 -14.81 -2.74 -5.67
N ASP A 2 -14.51 -1.98 -6.72
CA ASP A 2 -13.12 -1.72 -7.12
C ASP A 2 -12.51 -0.73 -6.12
N PHE A 3 -11.33 -1.03 -5.57
CA PHE A 3 -10.67 -0.16 -4.58
C PHE A 3 -10.42 1.26 -5.09
N LYS A 4 -10.28 1.47 -6.41
CA LYS A 4 -10.19 2.80 -6.99
C LYS A 4 -11.47 3.62 -6.79
N MET A 5 -12.61 2.94 -6.77
CA MET A 5 -13.89 3.58 -6.46
C MET A 5 -13.93 3.98 -4.98
N ILE A 6 -13.48 3.11 -4.08
CA ILE A 6 -13.41 3.41 -2.64
C ILE A 6 -12.57 4.65 -2.37
N ILE A 7 -11.35 4.70 -2.90
CA ILE A 7 -10.48 5.87 -2.78
C ILE A 7 -11.10 7.10 -3.45
N GLY A 8 -11.74 6.92 -4.61
CA GLY A 8 -12.41 8.00 -5.33
C GLY A 8 -13.57 8.62 -4.54
N GLU A 9 -14.37 7.79 -3.89
CA GLU A 9 -15.45 8.23 -2.98
C GLU A 9 -14.90 9.04 -1.81
N LYS A 10 -13.81 8.58 -1.18
CA LYS A 10 -13.17 9.31 -0.08
C LYS A 10 -12.62 10.66 -0.53
N ILE A 11 -12.01 10.73 -1.70
CA ILE A 11 -11.54 12.00 -2.29
C ILE A 11 -12.72 12.95 -2.51
N TRP A 12 -13.84 12.44 -3.03
CA TRP A 12 -15.06 13.21 -3.23
C TRP A 12 -15.63 13.74 -1.90
N GLU A 13 -15.74 12.87 -0.86
CA GLU A 13 -16.19 13.24 0.49
C GLU A 13 -15.34 14.37 1.08
N ILE A 14 -14.02 14.22 1.05
CA ILE A 14 -13.07 15.22 1.58
C ILE A 14 -13.26 16.57 0.87
N ARG A 15 -13.36 16.55 -0.46
CA ARG A 15 -13.61 17.78 -1.22
C ARG A 15 -14.93 18.44 -0.87
N LYS A 16 -16.01 17.63 -0.76
CA LYS A 16 -17.36 18.12 -0.43
C LYS A 16 -17.43 18.72 0.98
N ASN A 17 -16.81 18.06 1.96
CA ASN A 17 -16.74 18.55 3.34
C ASN A 17 -16.04 19.91 3.41
N LYS A 18 -15.06 20.14 2.52
CA LYS A 18 -14.38 21.43 2.39
C LYS A 18 -15.13 22.46 1.53
N LYS A 19 -16.32 22.10 1.03
CA LYS A 19 -17.17 22.97 0.17
C LYS A 19 -16.44 23.45 -1.10
N LEU A 20 -15.49 22.67 -1.62
CA LEU A 20 -14.70 23.03 -2.79
C LEU A 20 -15.29 22.46 -4.07
N THR A 21 -15.21 23.24 -5.15
CA THR A 21 -15.44 22.72 -6.51
C THR A 21 -14.27 21.83 -6.93
N GLN A 22 -14.45 20.95 -7.91
CA GLN A 22 -13.37 20.12 -8.46
C GLN A 22 -12.21 20.97 -8.98
N LYS A 23 -12.48 22.13 -9.57
CA LYS A 23 -11.46 23.06 -10.05
C LYS A 23 -10.65 23.66 -8.88
N GLN A 24 -11.31 24.12 -7.83
CA GLN A 24 -10.63 24.66 -6.65
C GLN A 24 -9.79 23.60 -5.95
N PHE A 25 -10.33 22.39 -5.79
CA PHE A 25 -9.61 21.27 -5.18
C PHE A 25 -8.40 20.85 -6.02
N GLY A 26 -8.55 20.83 -7.35
CA GLY A 26 -7.42 20.58 -8.26
C GLY A 26 -6.30 21.62 -8.09
N ASN A 27 -6.64 22.88 -8.02
CA ASN A 27 -5.66 23.95 -7.80
C ASN A 27 -4.90 23.79 -6.48
N LEU A 28 -5.60 23.46 -5.38
CA LEU A 28 -4.96 23.20 -4.08
C LEU A 28 -3.98 22.03 -4.13
N LEU A 29 -4.30 20.98 -4.89
CA LEU A 29 -3.46 19.79 -5.03
C LEU A 29 -2.34 19.97 -6.07
N GLY A 30 -2.33 21.07 -6.82
CA GLY A 30 -1.38 21.30 -7.92
C GLY A 30 -1.68 20.46 -9.16
N THR A 31 -2.98 20.23 -9.44
CA THR A 31 -3.46 19.46 -10.59
C THR A 31 -4.66 20.15 -11.23
N ASN A 32 -5.22 19.56 -12.27
CA ASN A 32 -6.38 20.10 -12.98
C ASN A 32 -7.71 19.44 -12.58
N GLN A 33 -8.81 20.07 -12.93
CA GLN A 33 -10.17 19.59 -12.68
C GLN A 33 -10.42 18.17 -13.23
N GLN A 34 -9.89 17.89 -14.43
CA GLN A 34 -10.11 16.60 -15.10
C GLN A 34 -9.47 15.44 -14.33
N ALA A 35 -8.30 15.68 -13.69
CA ALA A 35 -7.69 14.70 -12.81
C ALA A 35 -8.60 14.37 -11.62
N ILE A 36 -9.16 15.40 -10.97
CA ILE A 36 -10.11 15.23 -9.86
C ILE A 36 -11.33 14.41 -10.30
N VAL A 37 -11.93 14.75 -11.45
CA VAL A 37 -13.08 14.00 -12.01
C VAL A 37 -12.72 12.51 -12.22
N ARG A 38 -11.52 12.23 -12.75
CA ARG A 38 -11.06 10.85 -12.99
C ARG A 38 -10.84 10.08 -11.68
N TRP A 39 -10.29 10.72 -10.66
CA TRP A 39 -10.07 10.12 -9.35
C TRP A 39 -11.40 9.82 -8.66
N GLU A 40 -12.29 10.80 -8.56
CA GLU A 40 -13.61 10.63 -7.93
C GLU A 40 -14.50 9.56 -8.63
N LYS A 41 -14.29 9.35 -9.94
CA LYS A 41 -14.96 8.28 -10.70
C LYS A 41 -14.21 6.94 -10.69
N GLY A 42 -13.14 6.80 -9.91
CA GLY A 42 -12.34 5.57 -9.86
C GLY A 42 -11.65 5.20 -11.17
N LYS A 43 -11.56 6.10 -12.15
CA LYS A 43 -10.90 5.85 -13.43
C LYS A 43 -9.39 5.82 -13.33
N SER A 44 -8.82 6.54 -12.37
CA SER A 44 -7.39 6.54 -12.04
C SER A 44 -7.22 6.92 -10.57
N LEU A 45 -6.01 6.71 -10.04
CA LEU A 45 -5.65 7.13 -8.69
C LEU A 45 -4.69 8.31 -8.73
N PRO A 46 -4.70 9.19 -7.72
CA PRO A 46 -3.63 10.15 -7.49
C PRO A 46 -2.30 9.42 -7.25
N ASN A 47 -1.19 10.10 -7.47
CA ASN A 47 0.11 9.61 -6.99
C ASN A 47 0.18 9.78 -5.45
N ILE A 48 1.17 9.10 -4.82
CA ILE A 48 1.34 9.08 -3.36
C ILE A 48 1.48 10.49 -2.78
N LYS A 49 2.28 11.34 -3.42
CA LYS A 49 2.48 12.71 -2.95
C LYS A 49 1.15 13.48 -2.88
N THR A 50 0.29 13.27 -3.87
CA THR A 50 -1.03 13.88 -3.91
C THR A 50 -1.97 13.27 -2.88
N LEU A 51 -1.93 11.94 -2.65
CA LEU A 51 -2.74 11.28 -1.62
C LEU A 51 -2.36 11.78 -0.22
N LYS A 52 -1.07 11.87 0.10
CA LYS A 52 -0.60 12.46 1.37
C LYS A 52 -1.11 13.90 1.56
N LYS A 53 -1.04 14.71 0.51
CA LYS A 53 -1.61 16.07 0.53
C LYS A 53 -3.13 16.08 0.79
N ILE A 54 -3.85 15.10 0.26
CA ILE A 54 -5.31 14.97 0.50
C ILE A 54 -5.57 14.64 1.97
N GLU A 55 -4.78 13.75 2.58
CA GLU A 55 -4.89 13.45 4.02
C GLU A 55 -4.53 14.67 4.88
N GLU A 56 -3.45 15.38 4.55
CA GLU A 56 -3.08 16.62 5.22
C GLU A 56 -4.21 17.68 5.18
N LEU A 57 -4.83 17.83 4.01
CA LEU A 57 -5.99 18.71 3.83
C LEU A 57 -7.20 18.23 4.63
N ASN A 58 -7.39 16.93 4.81
CA ASN A 58 -8.48 16.38 5.63
C ASN A 58 -8.29 16.69 7.12
N GLY A 59 -7.07 16.89 7.58
CA GLY A 59 -6.72 17.15 8.98
C GLY A 59 -6.67 15.90 9.85
N SER A 60 -6.95 14.74 9.29
CA SER A 60 -6.87 13.44 9.95
C SER A 60 -6.59 12.35 8.90
N PRO A 61 -5.93 11.26 9.29
CA PRO A 61 -5.76 10.10 8.42
C PRO A 61 -7.11 9.57 7.93
N VAL A 62 -7.15 9.14 6.68
CA VAL A 62 -8.30 8.44 6.09
C VAL A 62 -7.90 7.00 5.96
N THR A 63 -8.56 6.11 6.69
CA THR A 63 -8.16 4.69 6.79
C THR A 63 -7.88 4.08 5.43
N GLU A 64 -8.77 4.25 4.47
CA GLU A 64 -8.65 3.68 3.13
C GLU A 64 -7.45 4.25 2.34
N ILE A 65 -7.14 5.53 2.53
CA ILE A 65 -5.97 6.17 1.90
C ILE A 65 -4.70 5.72 2.62
N SER A 66 -4.71 5.70 3.94
CA SER A 66 -3.57 5.26 4.75
C SER A 66 -3.22 3.80 4.47
N ASP A 67 -4.21 2.91 4.39
CA ASP A 67 -4.02 1.50 4.03
C ASP A 67 -3.42 1.36 2.63
N TYR A 68 -3.91 2.14 1.68
CA TYR A 68 -3.34 2.16 0.34
C TYR A 68 -1.88 2.64 0.33
N LEU A 69 -1.52 3.63 1.14
CA LEU A 69 -0.15 4.13 1.25
C LEU A 69 0.81 3.07 1.83
N LYS A 70 0.32 2.18 2.69
CA LYS A 70 1.09 1.06 3.29
C LYS A 70 1.31 -0.12 2.34
N VAL A 71 0.69 -0.16 1.17
CA VAL A 71 0.79 -1.30 0.22
C VAL A 71 2.24 -1.61 -0.16
N GLY A 72 3.09 -0.60 -0.30
CA GLY A 72 4.50 -0.81 -0.62
C GLY A 72 5.23 -1.63 0.45
N GLU A 73 4.97 -1.34 1.72
CA GLU A 73 5.54 -2.07 2.87
C GLU A 73 5.03 -3.51 2.90
N LYS A 74 3.73 -3.72 2.63
CA LYS A 74 3.14 -5.07 2.53
C LYS A 74 3.77 -5.89 1.40
N ILE A 75 3.99 -5.29 0.24
CA ILE A 75 4.67 -5.94 -0.90
C ILE A 75 6.09 -6.34 -0.51
N LYS A 76 6.83 -5.46 0.15
CA LYS A 76 8.17 -5.75 0.66
C LYS A 76 8.14 -6.92 1.65
N HIS A 77 7.20 -6.92 2.60
CA HIS A 77 7.03 -7.99 3.57
C HIS A 77 6.76 -9.34 2.87
N ILE A 78 5.79 -9.41 1.95
CA ILE A 78 5.49 -10.61 1.16
C ILE A 78 6.72 -11.14 0.42
N ARG A 79 7.54 -10.26 -0.14
CA ARG A 79 8.78 -10.68 -0.81
C ARG A 79 9.81 -11.25 0.15
N LEU A 80 9.99 -10.58 1.29
CA LEU A 80 10.99 -11.00 2.30
C LEU A 80 10.60 -12.32 2.97
N GLU A 81 9.33 -12.54 3.29
CA GLU A 81 8.84 -13.82 3.81
C GLU A 81 9.14 -15.00 2.89
N ARG A 82 9.22 -14.73 1.59
CA ARG A 82 9.58 -15.74 0.58
C ARG A 82 11.09 -15.79 0.28
N SER A 83 11.89 -15.06 1.05
CA SER A 83 13.35 -14.97 0.85
C SER A 83 13.75 -14.57 -0.57
N MET A 84 12.91 -13.77 -1.26
CA MET A 84 13.13 -13.40 -2.66
C MET A 84 13.89 -12.08 -2.78
N THR A 85 14.77 -12.01 -3.77
CA THR A 85 15.35 -10.75 -4.24
C THR A 85 14.30 -9.93 -5.00
N LEU A 86 14.55 -8.62 -5.18
CA LEU A 86 13.68 -7.74 -6.00
C LEU A 86 13.50 -8.29 -7.43
N GLU A 87 14.52 -8.92 -7.98
CA GLU A 87 14.51 -9.48 -9.33
C GLU A 87 13.67 -10.76 -9.39
N GLN A 88 13.87 -11.69 -8.46
CA GLN A 88 13.08 -12.93 -8.36
C GLN A 88 11.59 -12.61 -8.17
N PHE A 89 11.28 -11.68 -7.27
CA PHE A 89 9.89 -11.26 -7.06
C PHE A 89 9.31 -10.56 -8.29
N GLY A 90 10.09 -9.70 -8.95
CA GLY A 90 9.67 -9.03 -10.17
C GLY A 90 9.33 -10.00 -11.30
N ASN A 91 10.10 -11.05 -11.46
CA ASN A 91 9.88 -12.07 -12.49
C ASN A 91 8.51 -12.76 -12.35
N LEU A 92 7.99 -12.95 -11.13
CA LEU A 92 6.65 -13.51 -10.89
C LEU A 92 5.53 -12.66 -11.52
N PHE A 93 5.76 -11.36 -11.64
CA PHE A 93 4.75 -10.38 -12.07
C PHE A 93 5.13 -9.68 -13.37
N ASN A 94 6.13 -10.18 -14.08
CA ASN A 94 6.69 -9.57 -15.29
C ASN A 94 7.09 -8.09 -15.07
N ALA A 95 7.73 -7.83 -13.93
CA ALA A 95 8.19 -6.50 -13.52
C ALA A 95 9.70 -6.51 -13.27
N LYS A 96 10.40 -5.51 -13.78
CA LYS A 96 11.84 -5.33 -13.52
C LYS A 96 12.09 -5.00 -12.04
N LYS A 97 13.26 -5.39 -11.50
CA LYS A 97 13.66 -5.10 -10.10
C LYS A 97 13.43 -3.64 -9.68
N GLN A 98 13.70 -2.69 -10.58
CA GLN A 98 13.49 -1.26 -10.30
C GLN A 98 12.01 -0.91 -10.13
N VAL A 99 11.11 -1.60 -10.83
CA VAL A 99 9.67 -1.40 -10.71
C VAL A 99 9.19 -1.91 -9.35
N VAL A 100 9.64 -3.10 -8.93
CA VAL A 100 9.35 -3.66 -7.60
C VAL A 100 9.88 -2.75 -6.50
N SER A 101 11.13 -2.29 -6.60
CA SER A 101 11.70 -1.32 -5.67
C SER A 101 10.84 -0.05 -5.56
N ASN A 102 10.35 0.48 -6.69
CA ASN A 102 9.46 1.63 -6.69
C ASN A 102 8.11 1.35 -6.01
N TRP A 103 7.60 0.12 -6.08
CA TRP A 103 6.40 -0.29 -5.35
C TRP A 103 6.65 -0.31 -3.84
N GLU A 104 7.75 -0.96 -3.41
CA GLU A 104 8.09 -1.13 -2.00
C GLU A 104 8.35 0.19 -1.27
N ILE A 105 9.01 1.14 -1.93
CA ILE A 105 9.25 2.47 -1.35
C ILE A 105 8.11 3.46 -1.59
N GLY A 106 7.00 2.98 -2.18
CA GLY A 106 5.84 3.80 -2.45
C GLY A 106 6.05 4.91 -3.50
N LYS A 107 7.08 4.85 -4.32
CA LYS A 107 7.32 5.82 -5.40
C LYS A 107 6.33 5.63 -6.57
N LYS A 108 5.94 4.40 -6.83
CA LYS A 108 4.89 4.02 -7.78
C LYS A 108 4.08 2.87 -7.21
N PHE A 109 2.81 2.78 -7.60
CA PHE A 109 1.99 1.64 -7.25
C PHE A 109 1.95 0.58 -8.35
N PRO A 110 1.77 -0.69 -8.00
CA PRO A 110 1.41 -1.72 -8.97
C PRO A 110 0.11 -1.33 -9.67
N ASN A 111 0.00 -1.64 -10.96
CA ASN A 111 -1.29 -1.55 -11.64
C ASN A 111 -2.26 -2.61 -11.07
N THR A 112 -3.55 -2.46 -11.40
CA THR A 112 -4.61 -3.35 -10.87
C THR A 112 -4.34 -4.83 -11.17
N ASN A 113 -3.76 -5.15 -12.34
CA ASN A 113 -3.43 -6.53 -12.70
C ASN A 113 -2.32 -7.09 -11.80
N ASN A 114 -1.26 -6.32 -11.57
CA ASN A 114 -0.17 -6.74 -10.69
C ASN A 114 -0.62 -6.84 -9.23
N LEU A 115 -1.47 -5.91 -8.75
CA LEU A 115 -2.07 -6.01 -7.41
C LEU A 115 -2.89 -7.31 -7.25
N LYS A 116 -3.72 -7.67 -8.24
CA LYS A 116 -4.46 -8.93 -8.24
C LYS A 116 -3.52 -10.13 -8.19
N LYS A 117 -2.47 -10.15 -8.99
CA LYS A 117 -1.49 -11.24 -9.00
C LYS A 117 -0.75 -11.36 -7.66
N ILE A 118 -0.34 -10.23 -7.07
CA ILE A 118 0.33 -10.19 -5.76
C ILE A 118 -0.62 -10.72 -4.68
N ALA A 119 -1.84 -10.23 -4.61
CA ALA A 119 -2.85 -10.68 -3.65
C ALA A 119 -3.13 -12.18 -3.79
N ASN A 120 -3.42 -12.65 -5.01
CA ASN A 120 -3.66 -14.07 -5.29
C ASN A 120 -2.46 -14.95 -4.89
N SER A 121 -1.23 -14.44 -5.04
CA SER A 121 -0.03 -15.19 -4.69
C SER A 121 0.09 -15.50 -3.20
N VAL A 122 -0.65 -14.78 -2.35
CA VAL A 122 -0.74 -14.98 -0.88
C VAL A 122 -2.13 -15.41 -0.43
N GLY A 123 -3.00 -15.82 -1.36
CA GLY A 123 -4.35 -16.29 -1.04
C GLY A 123 -5.31 -15.18 -0.58
N MET A 124 -5.02 -13.91 -0.89
CA MET A 124 -5.82 -12.75 -0.51
C MET A 124 -6.56 -12.16 -1.71
N SER A 125 -7.69 -11.52 -1.46
CA SER A 125 -8.28 -10.56 -2.39
C SER A 125 -7.47 -9.25 -2.41
N VAL A 126 -7.66 -8.43 -3.45
CA VAL A 126 -7.03 -7.10 -3.49
C VAL A 126 -7.50 -6.23 -2.33
N ILE A 127 -8.77 -6.34 -1.94
CA ILE A 127 -9.32 -5.59 -0.80
C ILE A 127 -8.63 -6.00 0.50
N GLU A 128 -8.47 -7.29 0.75
CA GLU A 128 -7.73 -7.81 1.91
C GLU A 128 -6.26 -7.36 1.90
N LEU A 129 -5.58 -7.44 0.76
CA LEU A 129 -4.21 -6.93 0.64
C LEU A 129 -4.12 -5.44 0.98
N LEU A 130 -5.13 -4.65 0.63
CA LEU A 130 -5.18 -3.22 0.91
C LEU A 130 -5.63 -2.90 2.33
N ALA A 131 -6.67 -3.60 2.83
CA ALA A 131 -7.31 -3.37 4.12
C ALA A 131 -6.66 -4.11 5.29
N THR A 132 -5.77 -5.07 5.05
CA THR A 132 -5.13 -5.75 6.16
C THR A 132 -4.31 -4.75 6.97
N ASN A 133 -4.79 -4.48 8.16
CA ASN A 133 -3.91 -4.06 9.22
C ASN A 133 -2.84 -5.16 9.32
N LEU A 134 -1.66 -4.94 8.75
CA LEU A 134 -0.49 -5.57 9.34
C LEU A 134 -0.61 -5.20 10.83
N PRO A 135 -0.55 -6.15 11.76
CA PRO A 135 -0.38 -5.76 13.14
C PRO A 135 0.71 -4.72 13.15
N ASP A 136 0.50 -3.59 13.82
CA ASP A 136 1.50 -2.51 14.00
C ASP A 136 2.73 -3.01 14.77
N THR A 137 2.85 -4.31 14.92
CA THR A 137 3.94 -5.02 15.50
C THR A 137 4.97 -5.29 14.39
N ASN A 138 5.98 -4.44 14.32
CA ASN A 138 7.30 -4.97 14.00
C ASN A 138 7.45 -6.22 14.88
N PRO A 139 7.50 -7.46 14.35
CA PRO A 139 7.58 -8.67 15.20
C PRO A 139 8.76 -8.63 16.17
N LEU A 140 9.67 -7.67 16.00
CA LEU A 140 10.86 -7.43 16.79
C LEU A 140 10.65 -6.38 17.89
N GLU A 141 9.58 -5.57 17.87
CA GLU A 141 9.30 -4.57 18.92
C GLU A 141 8.48 -5.15 20.10
N GLU A 142 7.82 -6.29 19.88
CA GLU A 142 7.01 -6.96 20.92
C GLU A 142 7.84 -7.85 21.85
N TYR A 143 9.08 -8.16 21.49
CA TYR A 143 9.96 -9.01 22.28
C TYR A 143 11.10 -8.20 22.89
N SER A 144 11.31 -8.38 24.20
CA SER A 144 12.55 -7.94 24.80
C SER A 144 13.74 -8.63 24.13
N THR A 145 14.92 -8.05 24.19
CA THR A 145 16.14 -8.61 23.57
C THR A 145 16.38 -10.08 23.99
N ASN A 146 15.99 -10.45 25.20
CA ASN A 146 16.11 -11.81 25.72
C ASN A 146 15.09 -12.77 25.09
N GLU A 147 13.86 -12.35 24.89
CA GLU A 147 12.83 -13.14 24.22
C GLU A 147 13.16 -13.38 22.75
N LEU A 148 13.72 -12.39 22.06
CA LEU A 148 14.24 -12.54 20.69
C LEU A 148 15.37 -13.56 20.61
N ILE A 149 16.28 -13.57 21.57
CA ILE A 149 17.39 -14.54 21.63
C ILE A 149 16.85 -15.94 21.87
N GLU A 150 15.87 -16.12 22.73
CA GLU A 150 15.26 -17.41 23.01
C GLU A 150 14.46 -17.94 21.80
N GLU A 151 13.71 -17.08 21.11
CA GLU A 151 12.98 -17.47 19.90
C GLU A 151 13.92 -17.83 18.74
N LEU A 152 15.02 -17.10 18.58
CA LEU A 152 16.06 -17.43 17.59
C LEU A 152 16.72 -18.79 17.92
N LYS A 153 17.04 -19.06 19.17
CA LYS A 153 17.56 -20.37 19.61
C LYS A 153 16.62 -21.51 19.27
N LYS A 154 15.29 -21.35 19.54
CA LYS A 154 14.27 -22.36 19.19
C LYS A 154 14.19 -22.64 17.69
N ARG A 155 14.36 -21.62 16.86
CA ARG A 155 14.32 -21.77 15.39
C ARG A 155 15.59 -22.40 14.83
N VAL A 156 16.74 -22.13 15.43
CA VAL A 156 18.03 -22.75 15.07
C VAL A 156 18.02 -24.24 15.45
N LEU A 157 17.59 -24.58 16.67
CA LEU A 157 17.55 -25.97 17.14
C LEU A 157 16.57 -26.85 16.36
N LYS A 158 15.49 -26.27 15.81
CA LYS A 158 14.55 -27.01 14.92
C LYS A 158 15.09 -27.33 13.52
N LYS A 159 16.23 -26.73 13.11
CA LYS A 159 16.86 -26.97 11.81
C LYS A 159 17.86 -28.14 11.82
N ASP A 160 18.30 -28.55 12.98
CA ASP A 160 19.31 -29.62 13.13
C ASP A 160 18.66 -31.01 13.31
N ASP A 161 17.31 -31.11 13.34
CA ASP A 161 16.55 -32.36 13.46
C ASP A 161 15.90 -32.82 12.12
N LEU A 162 16.39 -32.33 10.97
CA LEU A 162 16.02 -32.78 9.63
C LEU A 162 17.28 -33.14 8.84
#